data_a95a1d2e4eefe6368c1ec0363e5632d3
#
_entry.id   a95a1d2e4eefe6368c1ec0363e5632d3
#
_cell.length_a   1.000
_cell.length_b   1.000
_cell.length_c   1.000
_cell.angle_alpha   90.00
_cell.angle_beta   90.00
_cell.angle_gamma   90.00
#
_symmetry.space_group_name_H-M   'P 1'
#
loop_
_entity.id
_entity.type
_entity.pdbx_description
1 polymer ?
#
loop_
_entity_poly.entity_id
_entity_poly.type
_entity_poly.pdbx_seq_one_letter_code
_entity_poly.pdbx_strand_id
1 'polypeptide(L)'
;MASQHGPTQSPLLANQPKDTINLAVGHPMHSELPNKIISDALKRCGSKLKHNQLGYDLNYIPSEGPTAAVEELCLFLRRQYKEEEKQEGEEEEEGYQGKIKQNENDRTKMQSEADRTTTTATKNVLQPEDLFFTSGVSHGIEMATSILAKANDIVVCEKATYFLATKIFEDHDMEITTVKSNEFGLDVNALKIRLEEGDTFINPINSILENVGATPRKKRKVLFRPKLVYIVPTHSNPQGVTMPQEAREELVRLAYQYKFHIIADEVYHILSWSKEPLPDRFCKVERDYLAKNSEEANGNFRAVVSVSSFTKILAPALRVGWIETADSVMREKFSKRGYIISGGNSAGFSANVVCEAIKQAETEVFMNDLKGSYASRCAVLCDKLEREGCGWEFEKPSGGYFVWIKLPEGVTSKSLEPYAKHLKVAYLAGERCSANDACKEDLERYIRLCFAHLSASEIQEGVSKLSEAVLRVMSFQDVESKRLGED
;
A
#
# COMPACT_ATOMS: atom_id res chain seq x y z
N MET A 1 -37.78 22.38 0.63
CA MET A 1 -36.47 22.95 0.96
C MET A 1 -35.57 21.79 1.36
N ALA A 2 -34.83 21.25 0.42
CA ALA A 2 -33.87 20.18 0.69
C ALA A 2 -32.60 20.83 1.27
N SER A 3 -32.22 20.45 2.49
CA SER A 3 -31.00 20.90 3.14
C SER A 3 -29.80 20.40 2.35
N GLN A 4 -29.05 21.32 1.77
CA GLN A 4 -27.73 21.10 1.21
C GLN A 4 -26.76 20.79 2.36
N HIS A 5 -26.74 19.55 2.84
CA HIS A 5 -25.61 19.04 3.59
C HIS A 5 -24.64 18.44 2.58
N GLY A 6 -23.60 19.20 2.26
CA GLY A 6 -22.43 18.67 1.56
C GLY A 6 -21.84 17.48 2.32
N PRO A 7 -21.07 16.61 1.65
CA PRO A 7 -20.52 15.40 2.26
C PRO A 7 -19.75 15.76 3.55
N THR A 8 -20.03 15.02 4.63
CA THR A 8 -19.34 15.13 5.90
C THR A 8 -17.84 15.05 5.66
N GLN A 9 -17.16 16.17 5.86
CA GLN A 9 -15.70 16.23 5.72
C GLN A 9 -15.05 15.23 6.69
N SER A 10 -14.02 14.53 6.23
CA SER A 10 -13.16 13.73 7.10
C SER A 10 -12.79 14.53 8.36
N PRO A 11 -12.75 13.92 9.55
CA PRO A 11 -12.33 14.60 10.79
C PRO A 11 -11.02 15.37 10.67
N LEU A 12 -10.15 14.98 9.72
CA LEU A 12 -8.90 15.66 9.39
C LEU A 12 -9.11 17.05 8.72
N LEU A 13 -10.35 17.37 8.30
CA LEU A 13 -10.69 18.55 7.51
C LEU A 13 -11.77 19.41 8.15
N ALA A 14 -12.30 19.01 9.31
CA ALA A 14 -13.47 19.60 9.94
C ALA A 14 -13.32 21.11 10.28
N ASN A 15 -12.11 21.68 10.26
CA ASN A 15 -11.82 23.05 10.67
C ASN A 15 -11.23 23.93 9.53
N GLN A 16 -11.35 23.52 8.27
CA GLN A 16 -10.88 24.35 7.15
C GLN A 16 -11.94 25.40 6.78
N PRO A 17 -11.52 26.68 6.51
CA PRO A 17 -12.43 27.70 6.00
C PRO A 17 -13.14 27.22 4.72
N LYS A 18 -14.39 27.61 4.54
CA LYS A 18 -15.07 27.46 3.24
C LYS A 18 -14.21 28.14 2.17
N ASP A 19 -14.15 27.57 0.98
CA ASP A 19 -13.32 28.01 -0.16
C ASP A 19 -11.80 27.76 -0.04
N THR A 20 -11.36 26.89 0.85
CA THR A 20 -9.96 26.46 0.90
C THR A 20 -9.68 25.45 -0.20
N ILE A 21 -8.66 25.70 -1.04
CA ILE A 21 -8.14 24.71 -1.98
C ILE A 21 -7.37 23.67 -1.20
N ASN A 22 -7.88 22.44 -1.16
CA ASN A 22 -7.38 21.42 -0.27
C ASN A 22 -6.54 20.37 -1.00
N LEU A 23 -5.22 20.59 -1.07
CA LEU A 23 -4.24 19.67 -1.63
C LEU A 23 -3.84 18.53 -0.65
N ALA A 24 -4.39 18.50 0.58
CA ALA A 24 -4.09 17.45 1.56
C ALA A 24 -4.90 16.17 1.37
N VAL A 25 -6.09 16.26 0.77
CA VAL A 25 -7.11 15.20 0.74
C VAL A 25 -6.74 14.07 -0.20
N GLY A 26 -6.49 12.87 0.33
CA GLY A 26 -6.18 11.65 -0.44
C GLY A 26 -7.42 10.87 -0.89
N HIS A 27 -8.41 11.54 -1.49
CA HIS A 27 -9.63 10.93 -2.03
C HIS A 27 -9.71 11.13 -3.55
N PRO A 28 -10.43 10.27 -4.29
CA PRO A 28 -10.75 10.54 -5.69
C PRO A 28 -11.70 11.76 -5.81
N MET A 29 -11.70 12.38 -6.98
CA MET A 29 -12.64 13.47 -7.29
C MET A 29 -14.06 12.91 -7.32
N HIS A 30 -15.02 13.64 -6.72
CA HIS A 30 -16.40 13.17 -6.63
C HIS A 30 -17.08 12.96 -8.00
N SER A 31 -16.77 13.80 -8.97
CA SER A 31 -17.30 13.70 -10.34
C SER A 31 -16.73 12.51 -11.13
N GLU A 32 -15.62 11.93 -10.70
CA GLU A 32 -14.97 10.76 -11.33
C GLU A 32 -15.37 9.43 -10.68
N LEU A 33 -16.30 9.42 -9.73
CA LEU A 33 -16.77 8.16 -9.16
C LEU A 33 -17.62 7.39 -10.20
N PRO A 34 -17.48 6.05 -10.30
CA PRO A 34 -18.11 5.22 -11.33
C PRO A 34 -19.57 4.92 -11.00
N ASN A 35 -20.38 5.96 -10.76
CA ASN A 35 -21.76 5.83 -10.30
C ASN A 35 -22.62 4.97 -11.22
N LYS A 36 -22.45 5.09 -12.56
CA LYS A 36 -23.17 4.29 -13.55
C LYS A 36 -22.81 2.82 -13.44
N ILE A 37 -21.49 2.50 -13.42
CA ILE A 37 -20.98 1.12 -13.31
C ILE A 37 -21.51 0.44 -12.06
N ILE A 38 -21.46 1.14 -10.91
CA ILE A 38 -21.96 0.61 -9.64
C ILE A 38 -23.48 0.46 -9.65
N SER A 39 -24.22 1.43 -10.20
CA SER A 39 -25.69 1.31 -10.35
C SER A 39 -26.07 0.09 -11.19
N ASP A 40 -25.39 -0.15 -12.29
CA ASP A 40 -25.68 -1.28 -13.17
C ASP A 40 -25.24 -2.61 -12.54
N ALA A 41 -24.17 -2.63 -11.76
CA ALA A 41 -23.77 -3.78 -10.94
C ALA A 41 -24.83 -4.14 -9.88
N LEU A 42 -25.37 -3.13 -9.19
CA LEU A 42 -26.45 -3.31 -8.20
C LEU A 42 -27.73 -3.90 -8.83
N LYS A 43 -28.11 -3.44 -10.04
CA LYS A 43 -29.27 -4.02 -10.78
C LYS A 43 -29.05 -5.50 -11.09
N ARG A 44 -27.81 -5.87 -11.51
CA ARG A 44 -27.47 -7.27 -11.78
C ARG A 44 -27.49 -8.11 -10.50
N CYS A 45 -26.93 -7.62 -9.41
CA CYS A 45 -27.02 -8.27 -8.10
C CYS A 45 -28.48 -8.48 -7.69
N GLY A 46 -29.31 -7.44 -7.80
CA GLY A 46 -30.75 -7.51 -7.48
C GLY A 46 -31.50 -8.54 -8.34
N SER A 47 -31.17 -8.64 -9.62
CA SER A 47 -31.76 -9.67 -10.50
C SER A 47 -31.36 -11.08 -10.06
N LYS A 48 -30.09 -11.32 -9.76
CA LYS A 48 -29.59 -12.62 -9.30
C LYS A 48 -30.20 -13.03 -7.95
N LEU A 49 -30.30 -12.08 -7.03
CA LEU A 49 -30.96 -12.27 -5.74
C LEU A 49 -32.43 -12.65 -5.93
N LYS A 50 -33.17 -11.96 -6.80
CA LYS A 50 -34.58 -12.24 -7.10
C LYS A 50 -34.79 -13.67 -7.63
N HIS A 51 -33.82 -14.22 -8.36
CA HIS A 51 -33.88 -15.55 -8.93
C HIS A 51 -33.19 -16.61 -8.05
N ASN A 52 -32.86 -16.30 -6.80
CA ASN A 52 -32.18 -17.16 -5.85
C ASN A 52 -30.92 -17.83 -6.42
N GLN A 53 -30.15 -17.10 -7.21
CA GLN A 53 -28.91 -17.59 -7.78
C GLN A 53 -27.90 -17.86 -6.65
N LEU A 54 -27.32 -19.05 -6.62
CA LEU A 54 -26.34 -19.47 -5.62
C LEU A 54 -25.19 -18.44 -5.51
N GLY A 55 -24.82 -18.09 -4.27
CA GLY A 55 -23.79 -17.08 -3.96
C GLY A 55 -24.29 -15.63 -3.94
N TYR A 56 -25.56 -15.41 -4.32
CA TYR A 56 -26.23 -14.09 -4.24
C TYR A 56 -27.40 -14.07 -3.25
N ASP A 57 -27.58 -15.15 -2.48
CA ASP A 57 -28.52 -15.20 -1.36
C ASP A 57 -28.03 -14.32 -0.20
N LEU A 58 -28.91 -14.08 0.77
CA LEU A 58 -28.62 -13.27 1.96
C LEU A 58 -28.23 -14.15 3.16
N ASN A 59 -27.74 -15.35 2.93
CA ASN A 59 -27.26 -16.25 3.96
C ASN A 59 -25.82 -15.95 4.36
N TYR A 60 -25.30 -16.66 5.35
CA TYR A 60 -23.88 -16.64 5.69
C TYR A 60 -23.03 -17.08 4.51
N ILE A 61 -21.96 -16.37 4.29
CA ILE A 61 -21.04 -16.58 3.17
C ILE A 61 -19.74 -17.25 3.64
N PRO A 62 -19.00 -17.91 2.75
CA PRO A 62 -17.68 -18.45 3.06
C PRO A 62 -16.74 -17.43 3.70
N SER A 63 -15.78 -17.92 4.47
CA SER A 63 -14.80 -17.09 5.19
C SER A 63 -13.99 -16.18 4.27
N GLU A 64 -13.67 -16.64 3.08
CA GLU A 64 -12.87 -15.93 2.07
C GLU A 64 -13.68 -14.86 1.31
N GLY A 65 -14.99 -14.99 1.34
CA GLY A 65 -15.95 -14.22 0.55
C GLY A 65 -16.80 -15.11 -0.35
N PRO A 66 -17.76 -14.57 -1.10
CA PRO A 66 -18.56 -15.34 -2.04
C PRO A 66 -17.67 -15.99 -3.09
N THR A 67 -17.77 -17.31 -3.30
CA THR A 67 -16.89 -18.09 -4.17
C THR A 67 -16.76 -17.48 -5.57
N ALA A 68 -17.89 -17.18 -6.21
CA ALA A 68 -17.89 -16.57 -7.55
C ALA A 68 -17.25 -15.17 -7.57
N ALA A 69 -17.27 -14.43 -6.45
CA ALA A 69 -16.60 -13.14 -6.36
C ALA A 69 -15.08 -13.31 -6.18
N VAL A 70 -14.64 -14.32 -5.44
CA VAL A 70 -13.19 -14.64 -5.30
C VAL A 70 -12.59 -15.07 -6.64
N GLU A 71 -13.29 -15.94 -7.38
CA GLU A 71 -12.88 -16.37 -8.73
C GLU A 71 -12.76 -15.17 -9.69
N GLU A 72 -13.77 -14.31 -9.71
CA GLU A 72 -13.76 -13.13 -10.58
C GLU A 72 -12.70 -12.12 -10.17
N LEU A 73 -12.48 -11.92 -8.87
CA LEU A 73 -11.38 -11.10 -8.38
C LEU A 73 -10.04 -11.64 -8.87
N CYS A 74 -9.82 -12.96 -8.80
CA CYS A 74 -8.62 -13.60 -9.30
C CYS A 74 -8.41 -13.32 -10.79
N LEU A 75 -9.42 -13.53 -11.62
CA LEU A 75 -9.36 -13.24 -13.06
C LEU A 75 -9.09 -11.77 -13.35
N PHE A 76 -9.77 -10.87 -12.63
CA PHE A 76 -9.52 -9.43 -12.74
C PHE A 76 -8.07 -9.08 -12.39
N LEU A 77 -7.56 -9.60 -11.29
CA LEU A 77 -6.19 -9.31 -10.83
C LEU A 77 -5.14 -9.88 -11.79
N ARG A 78 -5.32 -11.11 -12.31
CA ARG A 78 -4.44 -11.68 -13.35
C ARG A 78 -4.34 -10.74 -14.56
N ARG A 79 -5.49 -10.22 -15.06
CA ARG A 79 -5.50 -9.24 -16.17
C ARG A 79 -4.75 -7.96 -15.80
N GLN A 80 -5.00 -7.40 -14.61
CA GLN A 80 -4.34 -6.15 -14.18
C GLN A 80 -2.83 -6.32 -13.96
N TYR A 81 -2.41 -7.49 -13.52
CA TYR A 81 -1.01 -7.81 -13.24
C TYR A 81 -0.27 -8.43 -14.43
N LYS A 82 -0.99 -8.70 -15.54
CA LYS A 82 -0.45 -9.39 -16.73
C LYS A 82 0.15 -10.76 -16.40
N GLU A 83 -0.46 -11.45 -15.45
CA GLU A 83 -0.11 -12.84 -15.13
C GLU A 83 -0.88 -13.78 -16.06
N GLU A 84 -0.21 -14.29 -17.10
CA GLU A 84 -0.76 -15.29 -18.02
C GLU A 84 -0.31 -16.69 -17.60
N GLU A 85 -1.21 -17.66 -17.66
CA GLU A 85 -0.83 -19.06 -17.63
C GLU A 85 -0.03 -19.33 -18.91
N LYS A 86 1.23 -19.73 -18.80
CA LYS A 86 1.98 -20.24 -19.96
C LYS A 86 1.21 -21.44 -20.49
N GLN A 87 0.61 -21.32 -21.65
CA GLN A 87 0.12 -22.48 -22.38
C GLN A 87 1.35 -23.33 -22.74
N GLU A 88 1.56 -24.43 -22.02
CA GLU A 88 2.48 -25.47 -22.45
C GLU A 88 1.90 -26.07 -23.72
N GLY A 89 2.39 -25.68 -24.90
CA GLY A 89 1.90 -26.28 -26.14
C GLY A 89 2.32 -25.67 -27.49
N GLU A 90 3.31 -24.76 -27.55
CA GLU A 90 3.77 -24.27 -28.89
C GLU A 90 5.28 -24.26 -29.12
N GLU A 91 6.04 -25.10 -28.43
CA GLU A 91 7.44 -25.39 -28.84
C GLU A 91 7.66 -26.91 -28.75
N GLU A 92 7.33 -27.65 -29.84
CA GLU A 92 7.92 -28.92 -30.25
C GLU A 92 7.05 -29.65 -31.29
N GLU A 93 6.66 -29.00 -32.38
CA GLU A 93 6.16 -29.68 -33.58
C GLU A 93 7.11 -29.61 -34.79
N GLU A 94 8.39 -29.38 -34.60
CA GLU A 94 9.39 -29.61 -35.67
C GLU A 94 10.51 -30.56 -35.18
N GLY A 95 10.25 -31.86 -35.27
CA GLY A 95 11.33 -32.80 -35.20
C GLY A 95 11.12 -34.10 -34.45
N TYR A 96 10.07 -34.87 -34.68
CA TYR A 96 10.13 -36.30 -34.33
C TYR A 96 9.12 -37.15 -35.12
N GLN A 97 9.34 -37.36 -36.41
CA GLN A 97 8.87 -38.57 -37.08
C GLN A 97 10.01 -39.61 -36.99
N GLY A 98 9.92 -40.52 -36.04
CA GLY A 98 10.81 -41.67 -36.02
C GLY A 98 10.89 -42.41 -34.70
N LYS A 99 10.26 -43.57 -34.65
CA LYS A 99 10.40 -44.68 -33.70
C LYS A 99 9.36 -44.80 -32.58
N ILE A 100 8.23 -45.39 -32.96
CA ILE A 100 7.31 -46.04 -32.02
C ILE A 100 7.84 -47.45 -31.75
N LYS A 101 8.39 -47.68 -30.57
CA LYS A 101 8.38 -48.95 -29.78
C LYS A 101 8.94 -48.61 -28.40
N GLN A 102 8.07 -48.38 -27.43
CA GLN A 102 8.54 -48.24 -26.02
C GLN A 102 7.52 -48.76 -25.02
N ASN A 103 8.05 -49.31 -23.91
CA ASN A 103 7.47 -50.06 -22.84
C ASN A 103 6.47 -49.24 -21.96
N GLU A 104 5.47 -49.92 -21.41
CA GLU A 104 4.47 -49.37 -20.45
C GLU A 104 5.07 -48.70 -19.19
N ASN A 105 6.28 -49.07 -18.78
CA ASN A 105 6.97 -48.43 -17.64
C ASN A 105 7.45 -47.02 -17.90
N ASP A 106 7.69 -46.62 -19.14
CA ASP A 106 8.12 -45.25 -19.49
C ASP A 106 6.91 -44.30 -19.53
N ARG A 107 5.70 -44.78 -19.85
CA ARG A 107 4.48 -43.96 -19.81
C ARG A 107 4.12 -43.50 -18.39
N THR A 108 4.31 -44.33 -17.38
CA THR A 108 4.00 -43.98 -15.97
C THR A 108 5.02 -42.99 -15.40
N LYS A 109 6.28 -43.03 -15.86
CA LYS A 109 7.29 -42.05 -15.49
C LYS A 109 7.11 -40.70 -16.18
N MET A 110 6.79 -40.70 -17.47
CA MET A 110 6.48 -39.48 -18.20
C MET A 110 5.20 -38.80 -17.68
N GLN A 111 4.17 -39.56 -17.30
CA GLN A 111 2.95 -39.04 -16.70
C GLN A 111 3.21 -38.43 -15.31
N SER A 112 4.07 -39.04 -14.49
CA SER A 112 4.45 -38.50 -13.17
C SER A 112 5.39 -37.28 -13.27
N GLU A 113 6.16 -37.15 -14.34
CA GLU A 113 6.97 -35.95 -14.62
C GLU A 113 6.12 -34.84 -15.24
N ALA A 114 5.20 -35.15 -16.14
CA ALA A 114 4.22 -34.20 -16.68
C ALA A 114 3.31 -33.64 -15.57
N ASP A 115 2.78 -34.49 -14.67
CA ASP A 115 2.00 -34.05 -13.51
C ASP A 115 2.82 -33.18 -12.54
N ARG A 116 4.12 -33.44 -12.38
CA ARG A 116 5.01 -32.60 -11.56
C ARG A 116 5.33 -31.26 -12.24
N THR A 117 5.53 -31.22 -13.54
CA THR A 117 5.78 -29.97 -14.31
C THR A 117 4.52 -29.12 -14.39
N THR A 118 3.36 -29.70 -14.66
CA THR A 118 2.07 -29.00 -14.66
C THR A 118 1.75 -28.43 -13.28
N THR A 119 2.04 -29.18 -12.20
CA THR A 119 1.84 -28.73 -10.81
C THR A 119 2.78 -27.58 -10.42
N THR A 120 3.95 -27.45 -11.07
CA THR A 120 4.94 -26.40 -10.76
C THR A 120 4.67 -25.12 -11.56
N ALA A 121 4.24 -25.22 -12.81
CA ALA A 121 3.92 -24.07 -13.67
C ALA A 121 2.67 -23.31 -13.18
N THR A 122 1.64 -24.02 -12.72
CA THR A 122 0.43 -23.41 -12.13
C THR A 122 0.66 -22.74 -10.78
N LYS A 123 1.75 -23.09 -10.05
CA LYS A 123 2.06 -22.50 -8.73
C LYS A 123 2.57 -21.06 -8.77
N ASN A 124 2.98 -20.54 -9.90
CA ASN A 124 3.55 -19.19 -10.01
C ASN A 124 2.55 -18.10 -10.43
N VAL A 125 1.31 -18.47 -10.73
CA VAL A 125 0.23 -17.55 -11.09
C VAL A 125 -0.76 -17.47 -9.94
N LEU A 126 -1.29 -16.28 -9.70
CA LEU A 126 -2.31 -16.02 -8.68
C LEU A 126 -3.49 -16.99 -8.81
N GLN A 127 -3.90 -17.62 -7.72
CA GLN A 127 -5.02 -18.54 -7.67
C GLN A 127 -6.14 -17.98 -6.77
N PRO A 128 -7.40 -18.42 -6.97
CA PRO A 128 -8.50 -18.03 -6.06
C PRO A 128 -8.21 -18.36 -4.59
N GLU A 129 -7.47 -19.45 -4.34
CA GLU A 129 -7.07 -19.89 -3.00
C GLU A 129 -6.09 -18.95 -2.31
N ASP A 130 -5.46 -18.04 -3.04
CA ASP A 130 -4.51 -17.05 -2.50
C ASP A 130 -5.21 -15.79 -2.00
N LEU A 131 -6.52 -15.66 -2.24
CA LEU A 131 -7.30 -14.46 -2.01
C LEU A 131 -8.27 -14.58 -0.84
N PHE A 132 -8.47 -13.45 -0.14
CA PHE A 132 -9.39 -13.30 0.95
C PHE A 132 -9.99 -11.89 0.95
N PHE A 133 -11.30 -11.74 0.80
CA PHE A 133 -11.94 -10.43 0.83
C PHE A 133 -11.89 -9.78 2.21
N THR A 134 -11.76 -8.46 2.22
CA THR A 134 -11.78 -7.63 3.42
C THR A 134 -12.68 -6.41 3.25
N SER A 135 -13.07 -5.77 4.35
CA SER A 135 -13.80 -4.50 4.32
C SER A 135 -12.86 -3.30 4.08
N GLY A 136 -12.05 -3.39 3.03
CA GLY A 136 -10.99 -2.43 2.65
C GLY A 136 -9.65 -2.76 3.30
N VAL A 137 -8.60 -2.01 2.89
CA VAL A 137 -7.21 -2.21 3.35
C VAL A 137 -7.07 -2.14 4.87
N SER A 138 -7.69 -1.13 5.52
CA SER A 138 -7.56 -0.97 6.99
C SER A 138 -8.01 -2.23 7.74
N HIS A 139 -9.07 -2.89 7.27
CA HIS A 139 -9.51 -4.17 7.83
C HIS A 139 -8.50 -5.29 7.52
N GLY A 140 -7.88 -5.30 6.32
CA GLY A 140 -6.83 -6.26 5.97
C GLY A 140 -5.59 -6.11 6.86
N ILE A 141 -5.14 -4.87 7.12
CA ILE A 141 -4.02 -4.57 8.02
C ILE A 141 -4.37 -5.00 9.46
N GLU A 142 -5.56 -4.65 9.94
CA GLU A 142 -6.04 -5.02 11.28
C GLU A 142 -6.05 -6.55 11.44
N MET A 143 -6.65 -7.27 10.50
CA MET A 143 -6.68 -8.73 10.51
C MET A 143 -5.28 -9.33 10.53
N ALA A 144 -4.38 -8.88 9.66
CA ALA A 144 -3.00 -9.35 9.60
C ALA A 144 -2.28 -9.10 10.93
N THR A 145 -2.37 -7.89 11.47
CA THR A 145 -1.77 -7.52 12.76
C THR A 145 -2.26 -8.42 13.88
N SER A 146 -3.57 -8.59 14.01
CA SER A 146 -4.19 -9.39 15.07
C SER A 146 -3.85 -10.89 15.02
N ILE A 147 -3.43 -11.41 13.86
CA ILE A 147 -3.05 -12.81 13.67
C ILE A 147 -1.56 -13.02 13.84
N LEU A 148 -0.76 -12.08 13.35
CA LEU A 148 0.68 -12.24 13.19
C LEU A 148 1.49 -11.66 14.36
N ALA A 149 0.90 -10.76 15.15
CA ALA A 149 1.58 -10.05 16.23
C ALA A 149 0.79 -10.10 17.54
N LYS A 150 1.45 -9.67 18.60
CA LYS A 150 0.92 -9.53 19.95
C LYS A 150 1.31 -8.17 20.53
N ALA A 151 0.70 -7.76 21.63
CA ALA A 151 1.10 -6.60 22.39
C ALA A 151 2.62 -6.64 22.71
N ASN A 152 3.29 -5.50 22.56
CA ASN A 152 4.73 -5.30 22.71
C ASN A 152 5.62 -5.98 21.65
N ASP A 153 5.04 -6.61 20.64
CA ASP A 153 5.83 -6.99 19.45
C ASP A 153 6.24 -5.74 18.66
N ILE A 154 7.40 -5.80 18.01
CA ILE A 154 7.94 -4.67 17.23
C ILE A 154 7.40 -4.72 15.81
N VAL A 155 6.87 -3.58 15.33
CA VAL A 155 6.64 -3.33 13.91
C VAL A 155 7.62 -2.28 13.39
N VAL A 156 8.30 -2.60 12.29
CA VAL A 156 9.15 -1.67 11.55
C VAL A 156 8.31 -0.99 10.47
N CYS A 157 8.35 0.33 10.44
CA CYS A 157 7.74 1.16 9.39
C CYS A 157 8.79 2.03 8.72
N GLU A 158 8.45 2.56 7.54
CA GLU A 158 9.17 3.68 6.94
C GLU A 158 9.03 4.92 7.83
N LYS A 159 10.04 5.81 7.88
CA LYS A 159 9.97 7.05 8.67
C LYS A 159 8.75 7.89 8.30
N ALA A 160 8.56 8.10 7.00
CA ALA A 160 7.37 8.70 6.42
C ALA A 160 6.48 7.57 5.87
N THR A 161 5.36 7.31 6.51
CA THR A 161 4.47 6.18 6.20
C THR A 161 3.00 6.58 6.18
N TYR A 162 2.13 5.64 5.86
CA TYR A 162 0.68 5.87 5.96
C TYR A 162 0.25 5.94 7.43
N PHE A 163 0.08 7.16 7.91
CA PHE A 163 -0.15 7.49 9.32
C PHE A 163 -1.42 6.86 9.95
N LEU A 164 -2.38 6.37 9.15
CA LEU A 164 -3.54 5.66 9.70
C LEU A 164 -3.24 4.17 9.92
N ALA A 165 -2.22 3.60 9.27
CA ALA A 165 -1.77 2.25 9.59
C ALA A 165 -1.09 2.22 10.97
N THR A 166 -0.33 3.28 11.35
CA THR A 166 0.30 3.33 12.67
C THR A 166 -0.73 3.30 13.80
N LYS A 167 -1.93 3.89 13.58
CA LYS A 167 -3.03 3.83 14.57
C LYS A 167 -3.53 2.40 14.77
N ILE A 168 -3.58 1.59 13.73
CA ILE A 168 -3.94 0.17 13.85
C ILE A 168 -2.90 -0.58 14.69
N PHE A 169 -1.60 -0.31 14.49
CA PHE A 169 -0.54 -0.93 15.30
C PHE A 169 -0.58 -0.45 16.76
N GLU A 170 -0.88 0.84 17.01
CA GLU A 170 -1.12 1.38 18.34
C GLU A 170 -2.32 0.71 19.04
N ASP A 171 -3.44 0.46 18.31
CA ASP A 171 -4.63 -0.23 18.83
C ASP A 171 -4.32 -1.69 19.26
N HIS A 172 -3.24 -2.28 18.73
CA HIS A 172 -2.73 -3.60 19.10
C HIS A 172 -1.57 -3.55 20.12
N ASP A 173 -1.31 -2.40 20.74
CA ASP A 173 -0.22 -2.19 21.69
C ASP A 173 1.16 -2.59 21.15
N MET A 174 1.41 -2.40 19.85
CA MET A 174 2.70 -2.72 19.22
C MET A 174 3.72 -1.59 19.42
N GLU A 175 5.00 -1.97 19.49
CA GLU A 175 6.11 -1.02 19.48
C GLU A 175 6.46 -0.63 18.04
N ILE A 176 6.19 0.63 17.66
CA ILE A 176 6.47 1.15 16.33
C ILE A 176 7.90 1.70 16.28
N THR A 177 8.74 1.13 15.43
CA THR A 177 10.11 1.58 15.21
C THR A 177 10.39 1.79 13.72
N THR A 178 11.50 2.46 13.41
CA THR A 178 11.90 2.75 12.03
C THR A 178 13.33 2.34 11.77
N VAL A 179 13.66 2.18 10.50
CA VAL A 179 15.04 2.13 10.00
C VAL A 179 15.28 3.33 9.09
N LYS A 180 16.53 3.53 8.65
CA LYS A 180 16.84 4.59 7.66
C LYS A 180 16.00 4.37 6.41
N SER A 181 15.62 5.47 5.77
CA SER A 181 15.01 5.47 4.44
C SER A 181 16.02 5.93 3.41
N ASN A 182 15.86 5.46 2.17
CA ASN A 182 16.55 5.94 0.98
C ASN A 182 15.55 6.57 0.00
N GLU A 183 15.97 6.87 -1.22
CA GLU A 183 15.13 7.43 -2.27
C GLU A 183 13.97 6.52 -2.71
N PHE A 184 14.00 5.24 -2.36
CA PHE A 184 12.96 4.24 -2.70
C PHE A 184 12.06 3.83 -1.51
N GLY A 185 12.23 4.49 -0.36
CA GLY A 185 11.48 4.19 0.86
C GLY A 185 12.34 3.50 1.92
N LEU A 186 11.89 2.35 2.45
CA LEU A 186 12.60 1.60 3.47
C LEU A 186 13.95 1.10 2.95
N ASP A 187 15.05 1.49 3.60
CA ASP A 187 16.38 0.98 3.30
C ASP A 187 16.56 -0.45 3.85
N VAL A 188 16.45 -1.43 2.95
CA VAL A 188 16.55 -2.86 3.29
C VAL A 188 17.95 -3.21 3.81
N ASN A 189 19.00 -2.53 3.34
CA ASN A 189 20.37 -2.74 3.86
C ASN A 189 20.50 -2.23 5.30
N ALA A 190 19.90 -1.08 5.61
CA ALA A 190 19.88 -0.57 6.98
C ALA A 190 19.10 -1.51 7.92
N LEU A 191 18.00 -2.09 7.45
CA LEU A 191 17.26 -3.12 8.20
C LEU A 191 18.14 -4.36 8.42
N LYS A 192 18.83 -4.85 7.38
CA LYS A 192 19.72 -6.01 7.46
C LYS A 192 20.81 -5.80 8.51
N ILE A 193 21.51 -4.67 8.46
CA ILE A 193 22.57 -4.32 9.44
C ILE A 193 21.98 -4.35 10.86
N ARG A 194 20.80 -3.76 11.07
CA ARG A 194 20.16 -3.75 12.39
C ARG A 194 19.74 -5.15 12.87
N LEU A 195 19.30 -6.02 11.96
CA LEU A 195 18.96 -7.42 12.25
C LEU A 195 20.21 -8.24 12.65
N GLU A 196 21.35 -7.98 11.99
CA GLU A 196 22.63 -8.68 12.22
C GLU A 196 23.33 -8.17 13.50
N GLU A 197 23.40 -6.85 13.66
CA GLU A 197 24.16 -6.25 14.75
C GLU A 197 23.36 -6.10 16.06
N GLY A 198 22.04 -6.03 15.97
CA GLY A 198 21.14 -5.70 17.08
C GLY A 198 21.21 -4.23 17.49
N ASP A 199 20.43 -3.89 18.52
CA ASP A 199 20.38 -2.56 19.09
C ASP A 199 21.35 -2.43 20.28
N THR A 200 21.90 -1.24 20.47
CA THR A 200 22.70 -0.93 21.66
C THR A 200 21.80 -0.49 22.78
N PHE A 201 21.54 -1.34 23.74
CA PHE A 201 20.79 -0.96 24.95
C PHE A 201 21.67 -0.10 25.86
N ILE A 202 21.24 1.14 26.06
CA ILE A 202 21.79 2.05 27.07
C ILE A 202 20.85 2.02 28.26
N ASN A 203 21.34 1.57 29.42
CA ASN A 203 20.51 1.51 30.61
C ASN A 203 20.02 2.94 30.96
N PRO A 204 18.70 3.19 31.08
CA PRO A 204 18.16 4.51 31.37
C PRO A 204 18.74 5.15 32.67
N ILE A 205 19.20 4.31 33.62
CA ILE A 205 19.87 4.77 34.82
C ILE A 205 21.23 5.43 34.54
N ASN A 206 21.85 5.21 33.40
CA ASN A 206 23.18 5.75 33.11
C ASN A 206 23.22 7.28 33.14
N SER A 207 22.19 7.96 32.66
CA SER A 207 22.07 9.42 32.79
C SER A 207 22.00 9.90 34.24
N ILE A 208 21.34 9.14 35.09
CA ILE A 208 21.29 9.44 36.53
C ILE A 208 22.65 9.17 37.17
N LEU A 209 23.30 8.06 36.82
CA LEU A 209 24.63 7.69 37.35
C LEU A 209 25.69 8.73 36.93
N GLU A 210 25.68 9.19 35.71
CA GLU A 210 26.56 10.24 35.18
C GLU A 210 26.36 11.57 35.95
N ASN A 211 25.11 11.97 36.21
CA ASN A 211 24.75 13.17 36.95
C ASN A 211 25.22 13.16 38.40
N VAL A 212 25.35 11.96 39.01
CA VAL A 212 25.83 11.82 40.39
C VAL A 212 27.30 11.40 40.46
N GLY A 213 28.03 11.43 39.35
CA GLY A 213 29.45 11.08 39.28
C GLY A 213 29.76 9.58 39.46
N ALA A 214 28.74 8.71 39.29
CA ALA A 214 28.91 7.27 39.39
C ALA A 214 29.22 6.67 38.01
N THR A 215 29.88 5.49 37.98
CA THR A 215 30.25 4.82 36.75
C THR A 215 29.02 4.31 36.00
N PRO A 216 28.82 4.71 34.72
CA PRO A 216 27.71 4.20 33.90
C PRO A 216 27.81 2.69 33.73
N ARG A 217 26.66 2.02 33.66
CA ARG A 217 26.62 0.60 33.35
C ARG A 217 27.05 0.36 31.90
N LYS A 218 27.75 -0.74 31.65
CA LYS A 218 28.21 -1.10 30.29
C LYS A 218 27.01 -1.19 29.31
N LYS A 219 27.19 -0.59 28.14
CA LYS A 219 26.28 -0.76 27.02
C LYS A 219 26.16 -2.25 26.68
N ARG A 220 24.95 -2.72 26.44
CA ARG A 220 24.69 -4.14 26.09
C ARG A 220 24.08 -4.18 24.70
N LYS A 221 24.59 -5.04 23.83
CA LYS A 221 23.89 -5.36 22.56
C LYS A 221 22.68 -6.26 22.86
N VAL A 222 21.54 -5.90 22.28
CA VAL A 222 20.28 -6.65 22.35
C VAL A 222 19.89 -7.00 20.95
N LEU A 223 19.51 -8.25 20.69
CA LEU A 223 19.08 -8.69 19.38
C LEU A 223 17.83 -7.91 18.96
N PHE A 224 17.86 -7.32 17.77
CA PHE A 224 16.71 -6.69 17.15
C PHE A 224 15.90 -7.76 16.41
N ARG A 225 14.67 -7.98 16.82
CA ARG A 225 13.79 -9.01 16.26
C ARG A 225 12.39 -8.44 16.05
N PRO A 226 12.15 -7.71 14.94
CA PRO A 226 10.82 -7.24 14.60
C PRO A 226 9.90 -8.44 14.34
N LYS A 227 8.63 -8.27 14.65
CA LYS A 227 7.59 -9.23 14.31
C LYS A 227 6.96 -8.92 12.97
N LEU A 228 6.78 -7.63 12.69
CA LEU A 228 6.20 -7.12 11.44
C LEU A 228 7.13 -6.08 10.80
N VAL A 229 7.10 -6.03 9.48
CA VAL A 229 7.54 -4.90 8.65
C VAL A 229 6.33 -4.43 7.84
N TYR A 230 5.93 -3.18 8.00
CA TYR A 230 4.85 -2.57 7.22
C TYR A 230 5.43 -1.61 6.18
N ILE A 231 5.04 -1.77 4.93
CA ILE A 231 5.50 -0.95 3.81
C ILE A 231 4.37 -0.65 2.83
N VAL A 232 4.49 0.48 2.12
CA VAL A 232 3.69 0.82 0.93
C VAL A 232 4.62 0.79 -0.28
N PRO A 233 4.83 -0.39 -0.93
CA PRO A 233 6.00 -0.61 -1.78
C PRO A 233 5.90 0.00 -3.18
N THR A 234 4.72 0.43 -3.62
CA THR A 234 4.51 0.97 -4.97
C THR A 234 3.75 2.29 -4.86
N HIS A 235 4.31 3.36 -5.44
CA HIS A 235 3.75 4.73 -5.40
C HIS A 235 3.33 5.11 -3.98
N SER A 236 4.27 5.00 -3.05
CA SER A 236 4.04 5.02 -1.61
C SER A 236 3.28 6.26 -1.11
N ASN A 237 2.57 6.12 -0.01
CA ASN A 237 1.98 7.21 0.74
C ASN A 237 2.83 7.45 2.01
N PRO A 238 3.51 8.61 2.15
CA PRO A 238 3.28 9.87 1.41
C PRO A 238 4.20 10.12 0.20
N GLN A 239 5.28 9.36 0.02
CA GLN A 239 6.45 9.75 -0.76
C GLN A 239 6.27 9.61 -2.29
N GLY A 240 5.33 8.80 -2.76
CA GLY A 240 5.11 8.55 -4.20
C GLY A 240 6.18 7.66 -4.85
N VAL A 241 7.12 7.10 -4.07
CA VAL A 241 8.23 6.28 -4.55
C VAL A 241 7.85 4.81 -4.71
N THR A 242 8.65 4.06 -5.46
CA THR A 242 8.46 2.63 -5.70
C THR A 242 9.71 1.85 -5.33
N MET A 243 9.58 0.88 -4.43
CA MET A 243 10.67 0.00 -4.01
C MET A 243 11.10 -0.89 -5.17
N PRO A 244 12.40 -0.93 -5.56
CA PRO A 244 12.88 -1.74 -6.68
C PRO A 244 12.79 -3.25 -6.40
N GLN A 245 12.85 -4.05 -7.47
CA GLN A 245 12.67 -5.50 -7.43
C GLN A 245 13.65 -6.18 -6.47
N GLU A 246 14.93 -5.82 -6.57
CA GLU A 246 16.00 -6.43 -5.77
C GLU A 246 15.81 -6.18 -4.27
N ALA A 247 15.29 -5.00 -3.91
CA ALA A 247 15.00 -4.68 -2.52
C ALA A 247 13.81 -5.50 -1.98
N ARG A 248 12.80 -5.76 -2.83
CA ARG A 248 11.65 -6.64 -2.47
C ARG A 248 12.12 -8.07 -2.23
N GLU A 249 12.97 -8.61 -3.13
CA GLU A 249 13.54 -9.95 -3.02
C GLU A 249 14.41 -10.10 -1.77
N GLU A 250 15.29 -9.13 -1.50
CA GLU A 250 16.12 -9.15 -0.29
C GLU A 250 15.29 -9.04 0.98
N LEU A 251 14.22 -8.22 0.99
CA LEU A 251 13.34 -8.10 2.15
C LEU A 251 12.59 -9.42 2.44
N VAL A 252 12.11 -10.11 1.41
CA VAL A 252 11.50 -11.44 1.55
C VAL A 252 12.52 -12.45 2.06
N ARG A 253 13.74 -12.45 1.51
CA ARG A 253 14.83 -13.33 1.98
C ARG A 253 15.14 -13.09 3.48
N LEU A 254 15.25 -11.84 3.91
CA LEU A 254 15.46 -11.48 5.31
C LEU A 254 14.29 -11.92 6.20
N ALA A 255 13.05 -11.79 5.71
CA ALA A 255 11.88 -12.23 6.45
C ALA A 255 11.89 -13.74 6.73
N TYR A 256 12.32 -14.56 5.77
CA TYR A 256 12.52 -15.99 5.97
C TYR A 256 13.70 -16.30 6.91
N GLN A 257 14.80 -15.57 6.77
CA GLN A 257 15.99 -15.78 7.62
C GLN A 257 15.72 -15.40 9.10
N TYR A 258 15.04 -14.29 9.34
CA TYR A 258 14.84 -13.75 10.69
C TYR A 258 13.43 -13.98 11.26
N LYS A 259 12.55 -14.65 10.49
CA LYS A 259 11.19 -15.07 10.88
C LYS A 259 10.28 -13.91 11.31
N PHE A 260 10.30 -12.81 10.54
CA PHE A 260 9.31 -11.73 10.65
C PHE A 260 8.32 -11.77 9.47
N HIS A 261 7.19 -11.08 9.60
CA HIS A 261 6.22 -10.97 8.52
C HIS A 261 6.26 -9.59 7.88
N ILE A 262 5.88 -9.51 6.60
CA ILE A 262 5.76 -8.29 5.80
C ILE A 262 4.27 -8.06 5.55
N ILE A 263 3.75 -6.89 5.95
CA ILE A 263 2.45 -6.39 5.50
C ILE A 263 2.73 -5.39 4.39
N ALA A 264 2.47 -5.78 3.15
CA ALA A 264 2.64 -4.96 1.96
C ALA A 264 1.30 -4.30 1.57
N ASP A 265 1.19 -2.99 1.76
CA ASP A 265 0.01 -2.19 1.38
C ASP A 265 0.15 -1.77 -0.10
N GLU A 266 -0.48 -2.53 -1.00
CA GLU A 266 -0.30 -2.41 -2.45
C GLU A 266 -1.47 -1.71 -3.16
N VAL A 267 -2.19 -0.82 -2.47
CA VAL A 267 -3.40 -0.13 -2.98
C VAL A 267 -3.16 0.72 -4.22
N TYR A 268 -1.92 1.12 -4.49
CA TYR A 268 -1.56 1.95 -5.63
C TYR A 268 -0.94 1.16 -6.79
N HIS A 269 -0.67 -0.14 -6.63
CA HIS A 269 0.01 -0.93 -7.66
C HIS A 269 -0.72 -0.88 -9.02
N ILE A 270 -2.04 -1.01 -9.02
CA ILE A 270 -2.87 -0.92 -10.23
C ILE A 270 -2.94 0.52 -10.80
N LEU A 271 -2.70 1.54 -9.98
CA LEU A 271 -2.76 2.96 -10.37
C LEU A 271 -1.41 3.50 -10.86
N SER A 272 -0.76 2.75 -11.72
CA SER A 272 0.48 3.18 -12.39
C SER A 272 0.20 3.58 -13.83
N TRP A 273 0.87 4.64 -14.28
CA TRP A 273 1.00 5.06 -15.68
C TRP A 273 2.45 5.03 -16.15
N SER A 274 3.34 4.38 -15.38
CA SER A 274 4.72 4.14 -15.80
C SER A 274 4.75 3.39 -17.13
N LYS A 275 5.68 3.75 -18.00
CA LYS A 275 5.99 3.00 -19.22
C LYS A 275 6.88 1.80 -18.94
N GLU A 276 7.69 1.89 -17.88
CA GLU A 276 8.53 0.79 -17.43
C GLU A 276 7.69 -0.22 -16.64
N PRO A 277 8.02 -1.51 -16.74
CA PRO A 277 7.38 -2.54 -15.92
C PRO A 277 7.51 -2.22 -14.43
N LEU A 278 6.43 -2.41 -13.68
CA LEU A 278 6.50 -2.32 -12.22
C LEU A 278 7.23 -3.54 -11.64
N PRO A 279 7.94 -3.36 -10.51
CA PRO A 279 8.41 -4.50 -9.73
C PRO A 279 7.26 -5.41 -9.32
N ASP A 280 7.54 -6.70 -9.21
CA ASP A 280 6.54 -7.70 -8.81
C ASP A 280 5.94 -7.40 -7.43
N ARG A 281 4.66 -7.71 -7.27
CA ARG A 281 3.98 -7.63 -5.96
C ARG A 281 4.64 -8.58 -4.96
N PHE A 282 4.59 -8.22 -3.69
CA PHE A 282 5.29 -8.98 -2.65
C PHE A 282 4.88 -10.46 -2.57
N CYS A 283 3.59 -10.78 -2.78
CA CYS A 283 3.16 -12.19 -2.81
C CYS A 283 3.72 -12.95 -4.01
N LYS A 284 3.89 -12.30 -5.17
CA LYS A 284 4.57 -12.92 -6.32
C LYS A 284 6.06 -13.14 -6.02
N VAL A 285 6.73 -12.14 -5.43
CA VAL A 285 8.14 -12.29 -4.99
C VAL A 285 8.29 -13.45 -4.01
N GLU A 286 7.35 -13.63 -3.07
CA GLU A 286 7.36 -14.75 -2.14
C GLU A 286 7.10 -16.08 -2.85
N ARG A 287 6.15 -16.17 -3.79
CA ARG A 287 5.94 -17.37 -4.61
C ARG A 287 7.21 -17.77 -5.36
N ASP A 288 7.87 -16.81 -6.00
CA ASP A 288 9.11 -17.04 -6.73
C ASP A 288 10.28 -17.47 -5.80
N TYR A 289 10.31 -16.91 -4.59
CA TYR A 289 11.26 -17.33 -3.55
C TYR A 289 11.00 -18.77 -3.11
N LEU A 290 9.75 -19.13 -2.83
CA LEU A 290 9.39 -20.49 -2.41
C LEU A 290 9.62 -21.53 -3.50
N ALA A 291 9.42 -21.16 -4.78
CA ALA A 291 9.72 -22.05 -5.90
C ALA A 291 11.20 -22.44 -5.98
N LYS A 292 12.10 -21.57 -5.48
CA LYS A 292 13.56 -21.79 -5.46
C LYS A 292 14.04 -22.39 -4.15
N ASN A 293 13.22 -22.43 -3.08
CA ASN A 293 13.60 -22.82 -1.73
C ASN A 293 12.62 -23.86 -1.17
N SER A 294 12.86 -25.14 -1.50
CA SER A 294 11.93 -26.24 -1.20
C SER A 294 11.74 -26.52 0.31
N GLU A 295 12.74 -26.25 1.15
CA GLU A 295 12.60 -26.37 2.60
C GLU A 295 11.55 -25.41 3.15
N GLU A 296 11.66 -24.15 2.77
CA GLU A 296 10.69 -23.11 3.17
C GLU A 296 9.32 -23.38 2.58
N ALA A 297 9.25 -23.85 1.32
CA ALA A 297 7.99 -24.17 0.65
C ALA A 297 7.23 -25.29 1.39
N ASN A 298 7.92 -26.29 1.91
CA ASN A 298 7.34 -27.40 2.70
C ASN A 298 7.05 -27.01 4.15
N GLY A 299 7.56 -25.89 4.64
CA GLY A 299 7.29 -25.36 5.98
C GLY A 299 5.97 -24.63 6.08
N ASN A 300 5.57 -24.35 7.33
CA ASN A 300 4.31 -23.64 7.65
C ASN A 300 4.47 -22.12 7.83
N PHE A 301 5.66 -21.57 7.58
CA PHE A 301 5.93 -20.14 7.65
C PHE A 301 5.73 -19.52 6.28
N ARG A 302 4.95 -18.43 6.24
CA ARG A 302 4.82 -17.53 5.10
C ARG A 302 5.08 -16.13 5.58
N ALA A 303 5.95 -15.43 4.88
CA ALA A 303 6.43 -14.12 5.31
C ALA A 303 5.46 -13.00 4.91
N VAL A 304 4.81 -13.09 3.75
CA VAL A 304 4.11 -11.98 3.12
C VAL A 304 2.60 -12.05 3.31
N VAL A 305 2.00 -10.89 3.60
CA VAL A 305 0.58 -10.60 3.49
C VAL A 305 0.46 -9.30 2.68
N SER A 306 0.06 -9.38 1.43
CA SER A 306 -0.28 -8.20 0.64
C SER A 306 -1.73 -7.80 0.90
N VAL A 307 -1.97 -6.50 1.07
CA VAL A 307 -3.31 -5.93 1.24
C VAL A 307 -3.58 -4.91 0.15
N SER A 308 -4.77 -4.95 -0.42
CA SER A 308 -5.17 -3.99 -1.45
C SER A 308 -6.67 -3.70 -1.40
N SER A 309 -7.18 -2.78 -2.25
CA SER A 309 -8.56 -2.33 -2.17
C SER A 309 -9.08 -1.69 -3.43
N PHE A 310 -10.37 -1.83 -3.67
CA PHE A 310 -11.12 -1.07 -4.65
C PHE A 310 -11.36 0.41 -4.27
N THR A 311 -10.98 0.81 -3.06
CA THR A 311 -11.13 2.20 -2.55
C THR A 311 -10.52 3.25 -3.49
N LYS A 312 -9.37 2.93 -4.11
CA LYS A 312 -8.63 3.88 -4.94
C LYS A 312 -8.90 3.73 -6.44
N ILE A 313 -9.39 2.57 -6.87
CA ILE A 313 -9.61 2.21 -8.28
C ILE A 313 -11.09 2.18 -8.70
N LEU A 314 -12.01 2.12 -7.73
CA LEU A 314 -13.46 2.26 -7.96
C LEU A 314 -14.04 3.34 -7.04
N ALA A 315 -14.44 2.98 -5.81
CA ALA A 315 -15.07 3.93 -4.91
C ALA A 315 -14.79 3.63 -3.43
N PRO A 316 -14.47 4.65 -2.62
CA PRO A 316 -14.19 4.49 -1.19
C PRO A 316 -15.34 3.90 -0.38
N ALA A 317 -16.58 4.24 -0.73
CA ALA A 317 -17.78 3.84 0.01
C ALA A 317 -18.11 2.34 -0.12
N LEU A 318 -17.58 1.64 -1.11
CA LEU A 318 -17.81 0.21 -1.31
C LEU A 318 -17.26 -0.63 -0.16
N ARG A 319 -16.22 -0.15 0.53
CA ARG A 319 -15.56 -0.86 1.63
C ARG A 319 -15.17 -2.28 1.24
N VAL A 320 -14.58 -2.47 0.06
CA VAL A 320 -14.10 -3.75 -0.44
C VAL A 320 -12.61 -3.67 -0.69
N GLY A 321 -11.89 -4.60 -0.11
CA GLY A 321 -10.48 -4.88 -0.31
C GLY A 321 -10.22 -6.36 -0.33
N TRP A 322 -8.97 -6.73 -0.42
CA TRP A 322 -8.54 -8.14 -0.36
C TRP A 322 -7.16 -8.26 0.29
N ILE A 323 -6.95 -9.42 0.86
CA ILE A 323 -5.64 -9.93 1.20
C ILE A 323 -5.25 -10.89 0.10
N GLU A 324 -4.00 -10.83 -0.35
CA GLU A 324 -3.33 -11.81 -1.18
C GLU A 324 -2.21 -12.46 -0.37
N THR A 325 -2.05 -13.77 -0.52
CA THR A 325 -1.00 -14.58 0.10
C THR A 325 -0.28 -15.41 -0.95
N ALA A 326 0.90 -15.92 -0.66
CA ALA A 326 1.64 -16.74 -1.62
C ALA A 326 0.98 -18.11 -1.87
N ASP A 327 0.22 -18.59 -0.89
CA ASP A 327 -0.55 -19.86 -0.95
C ASP A 327 -1.62 -19.92 0.15
N SER A 328 -2.34 -21.04 0.23
CA SER A 328 -3.41 -21.26 1.20
C SER A 328 -2.95 -21.31 2.67
N VAL A 329 -1.68 -21.56 2.95
CA VAL A 329 -1.16 -21.72 4.34
C VAL A 329 -1.42 -20.47 5.19
N MET A 330 -1.15 -19.29 4.66
CA MET A 330 -1.44 -18.05 5.37
C MET A 330 -2.95 -17.74 5.35
N ARG A 331 -3.63 -17.93 4.23
CA ARG A 331 -5.08 -17.69 4.09
C ARG A 331 -5.88 -18.44 5.14
N GLU A 332 -5.53 -19.71 5.41
CA GLU A 332 -6.21 -20.52 6.44
C GLU A 332 -6.16 -19.91 7.84
N LYS A 333 -5.11 -19.13 8.17
CA LYS A 333 -5.03 -18.45 9.46
C LYS A 333 -6.11 -17.37 9.58
N PHE A 334 -6.41 -16.66 8.48
CA PHE A 334 -7.49 -15.68 8.42
C PHE A 334 -8.86 -16.33 8.58
N SER A 335 -9.12 -17.44 7.88
CA SER A 335 -10.39 -18.18 7.94
C SER A 335 -10.70 -18.72 9.33
N LYS A 336 -9.68 -18.97 10.16
CA LYS A 336 -9.82 -19.49 11.53
C LYS A 336 -10.08 -18.43 12.60
N ARG A 337 -10.23 -17.14 12.23
CA ARG A 337 -10.56 -16.07 13.20
C ARG A 337 -11.97 -16.23 13.74
N GLY A 338 -12.12 -16.01 15.06
CA GLY A 338 -13.38 -16.24 15.76
C GLY A 338 -14.58 -15.51 15.15
N TYR A 339 -14.43 -14.22 14.78
CA TYR A 339 -15.53 -13.47 14.15
C TYR A 339 -15.84 -13.94 12.72
N ILE A 340 -14.84 -14.44 11.98
CA ILE A 340 -15.04 -15.05 10.65
C ILE A 340 -15.79 -16.37 10.78
N ILE A 341 -15.37 -17.24 11.72
CA ILE A 341 -16.08 -18.52 11.99
C ILE A 341 -17.52 -18.25 12.42
N SER A 342 -17.75 -17.19 13.20
CA SER A 342 -19.06 -16.84 13.73
C SER A 342 -20.02 -16.27 12.67
N GLY A 343 -19.53 -15.46 11.73
CA GLY A 343 -20.39 -14.68 10.84
C GLY A 343 -20.06 -14.76 9.35
N GLY A 344 -18.99 -15.46 8.97
CA GLY A 344 -18.47 -15.46 7.60
C GLY A 344 -17.73 -14.16 7.26
N ASN A 345 -17.52 -13.91 5.97
CA ASN A 345 -16.80 -12.75 5.50
C ASN A 345 -17.65 -11.47 5.57
N SER A 346 -17.10 -10.40 6.18
CA SER A 346 -17.82 -9.14 6.40
C SER A 346 -18.04 -8.29 5.13
N ALA A 347 -17.31 -8.57 4.05
CA ALA A 347 -17.42 -7.80 2.79
C ALA A 347 -18.41 -8.43 1.78
N GLY A 348 -19.09 -9.53 2.13
CA GLY A 348 -19.77 -10.40 1.19
C GLY A 348 -20.76 -9.75 0.25
N PHE A 349 -21.70 -8.94 0.75
CA PHE A 349 -22.65 -8.24 -0.13
C PHE A 349 -21.93 -7.24 -1.04
N SER A 350 -21.02 -6.44 -0.49
CA SER A 350 -20.24 -5.48 -1.28
C SER A 350 -19.30 -6.17 -2.27
N ALA A 351 -18.75 -7.34 -1.92
CA ALA A 351 -17.93 -8.15 -2.82
C ALA A 351 -18.72 -8.61 -4.05
N ASN A 352 -19.99 -9.03 -3.88
CA ASN A 352 -20.86 -9.37 -5.00
C ASN A 352 -21.13 -8.17 -5.92
N VAL A 353 -21.34 -6.98 -5.36
CA VAL A 353 -21.50 -5.75 -6.17
C VAL A 353 -20.24 -5.44 -6.95
N VAL A 354 -19.06 -5.52 -6.31
CA VAL A 354 -17.78 -5.31 -6.98
C VAL A 354 -17.53 -6.36 -8.05
N CYS A 355 -17.83 -7.63 -7.78
CA CYS A 355 -17.75 -8.73 -8.75
C CYS A 355 -18.56 -8.39 -10.01
N GLU A 356 -19.82 -7.96 -9.84
CA GLU A 356 -20.64 -7.53 -10.97
C GLU A 356 -20.13 -6.24 -11.67
N ALA A 357 -19.40 -5.41 -10.97
CA ALA A 357 -18.76 -4.23 -11.58
C ALA A 357 -17.55 -4.64 -12.43
N ILE A 358 -16.63 -5.44 -11.90
CA ILE A 358 -15.38 -5.80 -12.61
C ILE A 358 -15.57 -6.78 -13.79
N LYS A 359 -16.74 -7.41 -13.89
CA LYS A 359 -17.17 -8.19 -15.07
C LYS A 359 -17.52 -7.32 -16.28
N GLN A 360 -17.74 -6.03 -16.07
CA GLN A 360 -18.11 -5.12 -17.15
C GLN A 360 -16.87 -4.61 -17.87
N ALA A 361 -16.86 -4.67 -19.19
CA ALA A 361 -15.79 -4.09 -20.00
C ALA A 361 -15.60 -2.59 -19.74
N GLU A 362 -16.68 -1.89 -19.42
CA GLU A 362 -16.68 -0.46 -19.05
C GLU A 362 -15.84 -0.16 -17.81
N THR A 363 -15.63 -1.13 -16.92
CA THR A 363 -14.76 -0.96 -15.74
C THR A 363 -13.30 -0.83 -16.13
N GLU A 364 -12.83 -1.60 -17.11
CA GLU A 364 -11.46 -1.47 -17.61
C GLU A 364 -11.25 -0.13 -18.33
N VAL A 365 -12.22 0.28 -19.16
CA VAL A 365 -12.20 1.60 -19.79
C VAL A 365 -12.14 2.69 -18.73
N PHE A 366 -13.03 2.65 -17.74
CA PHE A 366 -13.05 3.60 -16.63
C PHE A 366 -11.70 3.66 -15.89
N MET A 367 -11.09 2.52 -15.59
CA MET A 367 -9.80 2.48 -14.89
C MET A 367 -8.67 3.08 -15.71
N ASN A 368 -8.67 2.87 -17.02
CA ASN A 368 -7.68 3.47 -17.94
C ASN A 368 -7.87 4.98 -18.04
N ASP A 369 -9.11 5.46 -18.15
CA ASP A 369 -9.43 6.89 -18.14
C ASP A 369 -9.03 7.54 -16.82
N LEU A 370 -9.27 6.87 -15.69
CA LEU A 370 -8.88 7.32 -14.35
C LEU A 370 -7.36 7.47 -14.23
N LYS A 371 -6.58 6.48 -14.71
CA LYS A 371 -5.10 6.56 -14.76
C LYS A 371 -4.64 7.73 -15.63
N GLY A 372 -5.26 7.92 -16.79
CA GLY A 372 -4.97 9.05 -17.69
C GLY A 372 -5.26 10.41 -17.04
N SER A 373 -6.39 10.51 -16.34
CA SER A 373 -6.78 11.70 -15.58
C SER A 373 -5.79 12.02 -14.46
N TYR A 374 -5.37 11.01 -13.69
CA TYR A 374 -4.37 11.18 -12.63
C TYR A 374 -2.99 11.55 -13.18
N ALA A 375 -2.55 10.92 -14.26
CA ALA A 375 -1.30 11.27 -14.92
C ALA A 375 -1.28 12.73 -15.39
N SER A 376 -2.38 13.19 -16.01
CA SER A 376 -2.54 14.57 -16.46
C SER A 376 -2.49 15.56 -15.29
N ARG A 377 -3.22 15.30 -14.20
CA ARG A 377 -3.22 16.18 -13.02
C ARG A 377 -1.89 16.17 -12.27
N CYS A 378 -1.23 15.00 -12.21
CA CYS A 378 0.13 14.90 -11.68
C CYS A 378 1.11 15.76 -12.49
N ALA A 379 1.05 15.70 -13.82
CA ALA A 379 1.87 16.55 -14.68
C ALA A 379 1.60 18.03 -14.43
N VAL A 380 0.31 18.45 -14.38
CA VAL A 380 -0.08 19.84 -14.08
C VAL A 380 0.49 20.30 -12.73
N LEU A 381 0.39 19.46 -11.69
CA LEU A 381 0.94 19.77 -10.36
C LEU A 381 2.46 19.95 -10.42
N CYS A 382 3.16 18.96 -10.98
CA CYS A 382 4.64 18.99 -11.04
C CYS A 382 5.17 20.13 -11.91
N ASP A 383 4.61 20.35 -13.10
CA ASP A 383 5.02 21.43 -13.99
C ASP A 383 4.76 22.82 -13.36
N LYS A 384 3.69 22.95 -12.58
CA LYS A 384 3.41 24.20 -11.88
C LYS A 384 4.38 24.42 -10.72
N LEU A 385 4.71 23.39 -9.95
CA LEU A 385 5.73 23.43 -8.89
C LEU A 385 7.10 23.83 -9.44
N GLU A 386 7.53 23.27 -10.57
CA GLU A 386 8.79 23.63 -11.23
C GLU A 386 8.83 25.10 -11.66
N ARG A 387 7.72 25.58 -12.25
CA ARG A 387 7.62 26.99 -12.73
C ARG A 387 7.64 28.02 -11.61
N GLU A 388 7.08 27.70 -10.45
CA GLU A 388 7.08 28.62 -9.31
C GLU A 388 8.47 28.83 -8.72
N GLY A 389 9.37 27.83 -8.79
CA GLY A 389 10.80 28.00 -8.51
C GLY A 389 11.13 28.44 -7.08
N CYS A 390 10.34 28.04 -6.09
CA CYS A 390 10.51 28.49 -4.70
C CYS A 390 11.63 27.78 -3.94
N GLY A 391 12.48 26.97 -4.60
CA GLY A 391 13.55 26.21 -3.95
C GLY A 391 13.11 24.93 -3.24
N TRP A 392 11.91 24.44 -3.50
CA TRP A 392 11.47 23.12 -3.06
C TRP A 392 12.02 22.00 -3.96
N GLU A 393 12.15 20.82 -3.37
CA GLU A 393 12.64 19.61 -4.04
C GLU A 393 11.55 18.54 -4.04
N PHE A 394 11.36 17.84 -5.15
CA PHE A 394 10.42 16.72 -5.26
C PHE A 394 10.75 15.83 -6.46
N GLU A 395 10.31 14.57 -6.39
CA GLU A 395 10.34 13.63 -7.51
C GLU A 395 8.96 13.56 -8.19
N LYS A 396 8.92 13.40 -9.53
CA LYS A 396 7.68 13.21 -10.29
C LYS A 396 7.21 11.77 -10.16
N PRO A 397 6.07 11.49 -9.52
CA PRO A 397 5.58 10.13 -9.43
C PRO A 397 5.04 9.62 -10.76
N SER A 398 5.16 8.32 -11.00
CA SER A 398 4.60 7.63 -12.16
C SER A 398 3.32 6.83 -11.83
N GLY A 399 2.70 7.11 -10.70
CA GLY A 399 1.51 6.45 -10.20
C GLY A 399 1.00 7.03 -8.88
N GLY A 400 0.00 6.41 -8.30
CA GLY A 400 -0.54 6.77 -7.00
C GLY A 400 -1.35 8.07 -6.99
N TYR A 401 -1.23 8.82 -5.88
CA TYR A 401 -2.07 9.99 -5.58
C TYR A 401 -1.30 11.24 -5.20
N PHE A 402 0.02 11.14 -4.88
CA PHE A 402 0.71 12.12 -4.08
C PHE A 402 2.02 12.57 -4.68
N VAL A 403 2.36 13.84 -4.45
CA VAL A 403 3.70 14.39 -4.59
C VAL A 403 4.20 14.74 -3.19
N TRP A 404 5.41 14.30 -2.87
CA TRP A 404 6.11 14.58 -1.62
C TRP A 404 7.15 15.66 -1.85
N ILE A 405 7.02 16.76 -1.14
CA ILE A 405 7.81 17.98 -1.37
C ILE A 405 8.66 18.24 -0.14
N LYS A 406 9.95 18.44 -0.35
CA LYS A 406 10.85 18.99 0.63
C LYS A 406 10.87 20.51 0.47
N LEU A 407 10.56 21.23 1.52
CA LEU A 407 10.52 22.68 1.56
C LEU A 407 11.94 23.28 1.53
N PRO A 408 12.10 24.54 1.08
CA PRO A 408 13.37 25.25 1.11
C PRO A 408 14.00 25.27 2.49
N GLU A 409 15.29 25.51 2.55
CA GLU A 409 15.99 25.66 3.84
C GLU A 409 15.38 26.78 4.67
N GLY A 410 15.26 26.53 5.98
CA GLY A 410 14.61 27.45 6.91
C GLY A 410 13.08 27.38 6.93
N VAL A 411 12.41 26.82 5.91
CA VAL A 411 10.95 26.71 5.87
C VAL A 411 10.52 25.34 6.41
N THR A 412 9.63 25.35 7.39
CA THR A 412 9.00 24.14 7.93
C THR A 412 7.51 24.14 7.62
N SER A 413 6.85 22.98 7.68
CA SER A 413 5.41 22.88 7.55
C SER A 413 4.69 23.77 8.57
N LYS A 414 5.22 23.85 9.79
CA LYS A 414 4.68 24.68 10.87
C LYS A 414 4.81 26.18 10.61
N SER A 415 5.97 26.64 10.10
CA SER A 415 6.16 28.06 9.74
C SER A 415 5.31 28.48 8.54
N LEU A 416 5.01 27.53 7.63
CA LEU A 416 4.19 27.74 6.44
C LEU A 416 2.68 27.82 6.76
N GLU A 417 2.20 27.13 7.79
CA GLU A 417 0.77 26.96 8.09
C GLU A 417 -0.02 28.28 8.21
N PRO A 418 0.43 29.33 8.94
CA PRO A 418 -0.31 30.58 9.07
C PRO A 418 -0.54 31.28 7.72
N TYR A 419 0.47 31.29 6.86
CA TYR A 419 0.39 31.92 5.53
C TYR A 419 -0.49 31.11 4.57
N ALA A 420 -0.34 29.80 4.55
CA ALA A 420 -1.20 28.92 3.76
C ALA A 420 -2.67 29.04 4.16
N LYS A 421 -2.96 29.10 5.45
CA LYS A 421 -4.31 29.32 5.98
C LYS A 421 -4.88 30.68 5.56
N HIS A 422 -4.07 31.73 5.62
CA HIS A 422 -4.46 33.09 5.17
C HIS A 422 -4.80 33.10 3.68
N LEU A 423 -4.01 32.40 2.86
CA LEU A 423 -4.20 32.29 1.41
C LEU A 423 -5.24 31.21 1.02
N LYS A 424 -5.87 30.55 1.99
CA LYS A 424 -6.88 29.51 1.78
C LYS A 424 -6.38 28.34 0.92
N VAL A 425 -5.18 27.84 1.23
CA VAL A 425 -4.65 26.61 0.66
C VAL A 425 -4.23 25.65 1.79
N ALA A 426 -4.48 24.37 1.61
CA ALA A 426 -4.14 23.34 2.60
C ALA A 426 -3.27 22.25 1.98
N TYR A 427 -2.34 21.74 2.76
CA TYR A 427 -1.45 20.62 2.48
C TYR A 427 -1.42 19.66 3.67
N LEU A 428 -0.87 18.46 3.50
CA LEU A 428 -0.61 17.58 4.63
C LEU A 428 0.84 17.78 5.10
N ALA A 429 1.00 18.20 6.36
CA ALA A 429 2.32 18.37 6.98
C ALA A 429 3.07 17.04 7.09
N GLY A 430 4.38 17.05 6.88
CA GLY A 430 5.22 15.85 6.88
C GLY A 430 5.24 15.14 8.22
N GLU A 431 5.24 15.89 9.33
CA GLU A 431 5.21 15.34 10.69
C GLU A 431 3.96 14.49 10.96
N ARG A 432 2.87 14.75 10.23
CA ARG A 432 1.65 13.92 10.32
C ARG A 432 1.80 12.57 9.64
N CYS A 433 2.79 12.42 8.76
CA CYS A 433 3.12 11.15 8.10
C CYS A 433 4.21 10.38 8.85
N SER A 434 4.71 10.88 9.98
CA SER A 434 5.72 10.18 10.78
C SER A 434 5.20 8.87 11.35
N ALA A 435 6.04 7.85 11.32
CA ALA A 435 5.72 6.54 11.91
C ALA A 435 5.57 6.62 13.43
N ASN A 436 6.36 7.47 14.09
CA ASN A 436 6.32 7.71 15.53
C ASN A 436 6.81 9.14 15.85
N ASP A 437 6.74 9.53 17.12
CA ASP A 437 7.11 10.89 17.54
C ASP A 437 8.58 11.23 17.30
N ALA A 438 9.49 10.26 17.40
CA ALA A 438 10.92 10.47 17.17
C ALA A 438 11.27 10.85 15.73
N CYS A 439 10.39 10.54 14.77
CA CYS A 439 10.61 10.87 13.35
C CYS A 439 10.03 12.23 12.94
N LYS A 440 9.30 12.93 13.82
CA LYS A 440 8.60 14.18 13.47
C LYS A 440 9.55 15.29 13.04
N GLU A 441 10.64 15.49 13.77
CA GLU A 441 11.65 16.51 13.49
C GLU A 441 12.29 16.30 12.11
N ASP A 442 12.60 15.04 11.75
CA ASP A 442 13.15 14.68 10.43
C ASP A 442 12.20 15.07 9.27
N LEU A 443 10.90 15.21 9.53
CA LEU A 443 9.85 15.42 8.53
C LEU A 443 9.23 16.82 8.56
N GLU A 444 9.69 17.72 9.42
CA GLU A 444 9.13 19.09 9.56
C GLU A 444 9.27 19.94 8.28
N ARG A 445 10.29 19.64 7.45
CA ARG A 445 10.53 20.30 6.17
C ARG A 445 9.82 19.64 4.99
N TYR A 446 8.91 18.72 5.25
CA TYR A 446 8.19 18.02 4.20
C TYR A 446 6.71 18.31 4.22
N ILE A 447 6.10 18.31 3.04
CA ILE A 447 4.65 18.37 2.86
C ILE A 447 4.22 17.37 1.79
N ARG A 448 2.98 16.86 1.90
CA ARG A 448 2.36 16.01 0.88
C ARG A 448 1.24 16.75 0.18
N LEU A 449 1.27 16.76 -1.15
CA LEU A 449 0.19 17.25 -2.00
C LEU A 449 -0.50 16.09 -2.73
N CYS A 450 -1.81 16.20 -2.91
CA CYS A 450 -2.63 15.23 -3.62
C CYS A 450 -3.12 15.82 -4.95
N PHE A 451 -2.96 15.09 -6.04
CA PHE A 451 -3.48 15.46 -7.36
C PHE A 451 -4.78 14.71 -7.74
N ALA A 452 -5.22 13.75 -6.93
CA ALA A 452 -6.37 12.91 -7.26
C ALA A 452 -7.73 13.57 -7.01
N HIS A 453 -7.79 14.63 -6.19
CA HIS A 453 -9.04 15.17 -5.65
C HIS A 453 -9.54 16.43 -6.37
N LEU A 454 -8.64 17.27 -6.88
CA LEU A 454 -8.91 18.58 -7.42
C LEU A 454 -8.84 18.60 -8.95
N SER A 455 -9.50 19.56 -9.57
CA SER A 455 -9.35 19.85 -11.00
C SER A 455 -7.96 20.45 -11.31
N ALA A 456 -7.55 20.40 -12.57
CA ALA A 456 -6.28 21.00 -13.01
C ALA A 456 -6.17 22.49 -12.67
N SER A 457 -7.27 23.24 -12.79
CA SER A 457 -7.29 24.69 -12.46
C SER A 457 -7.14 24.92 -10.95
N GLU A 458 -7.81 24.14 -10.11
CA GLU A 458 -7.67 24.25 -8.65
C GLU A 458 -6.27 23.85 -8.20
N ILE A 459 -5.65 22.83 -8.83
CA ILE A 459 -4.26 22.45 -8.57
C ILE A 459 -3.31 23.62 -8.88
N GLN A 460 -3.45 24.26 -10.06
CA GLN A 460 -2.61 25.38 -10.44
C GLN A 460 -2.76 26.57 -9.48
N GLU A 461 -4.00 26.91 -9.13
CA GLU A 461 -4.28 28.00 -8.16
C GLU A 461 -3.73 27.64 -6.78
N GLY A 462 -3.94 26.42 -6.32
CA GLY A 462 -3.44 25.94 -5.02
C GLY A 462 -1.92 25.98 -4.93
N VAL A 463 -1.19 25.58 -5.98
CA VAL A 463 0.26 25.68 -6.03
C VAL A 463 0.72 27.14 -6.03
N SER A 464 0.10 28.05 -6.79
CA SER A 464 0.46 29.48 -6.74
C SER A 464 0.29 30.08 -5.35
N LYS A 465 -0.82 29.76 -4.66
CA LYS A 465 -1.04 30.19 -3.27
C LYS A 465 0.01 29.62 -2.31
N LEU A 466 0.34 28.34 -2.49
CA LEU A 466 1.35 27.67 -1.66
C LEU A 466 2.75 28.30 -1.89
N SER A 467 3.09 28.58 -3.14
CA SER A 467 4.32 29.28 -3.52
C SER A 467 4.41 30.67 -2.86
N GLU A 468 3.33 31.45 -2.94
CA GLU A 468 3.26 32.75 -2.27
C GLU A 468 3.45 32.62 -0.75
N ALA A 469 2.86 31.58 -0.14
CA ALA A 469 3.04 31.32 1.29
C ALA A 469 4.51 31.03 1.63
N VAL A 470 5.21 30.20 0.84
CA VAL A 470 6.63 29.88 1.02
C VAL A 470 7.49 31.14 0.91
N LEU A 471 7.27 31.95 -0.13
CA LEU A 471 8.02 33.20 -0.33
C LEU A 471 7.82 34.20 0.81
N ARG A 472 6.62 34.28 1.38
CA ARG A 472 6.36 35.13 2.56
C ARG A 472 7.14 34.66 3.80
N VAL A 473 7.22 33.33 4.05
CA VAL A 473 8.04 32.79 5.14
C VAL A 473 9.50 33.16 4.95
N MET A 474 10.05 32.93 3.75
CA MET A 474 11.45 33.25 3.43
C MET A 474 11.75 34.75 3.60
N SER A 475 10.89 35.63 3.08
CA SER A 475 11.05 37.07 3.19
C SER A 475 11.04 37.58 4.64
N PHE A 476 10.23 36.96 5.51
CA PHE A 476 10.18 37.29 6.93
C PHE A 476 11.51 36.91 7.65
N GLN A 477 12.05 35.75 7.32
CA GLN A 477 13.31 35.26 7.88
C GLN A 477 14.50 36.16 7.45
N ASP A 478 14.54 36.57 6.18
CA ASP A 478 15.57 37.50 5.67
C ASP A 478 15.58 38.85 6.42
N VAL A 479 14.38 39.33 6.79
CA VAL A 479 14.26 40.59 7.55
C VAL A 479 14.71 40.39 9.00
N GLU A 480 14.43 39.24 9.58
CA GLU A 480 14.76 38.92 10.97
C GLU A 480 16.28 38.67 11.13
N SER A 481 16.91 37.91 10.21
CA SER A 481 18.37 37.70 10.17
C SER A 481 19.15 39.04 10.05
N LYS A 482 18.73 39.91 9.15
CA LYS A 482 19.31 41.24 9.01
C LYS A 482 19.14 42.12 10.26
N ARG A 483 18.08 41.88 11.02
CA ARG A 483 17.80 42.64 12.25
C ARG A 483 18.61 42.13 13.45
N LEU A 484 19.01 40.87 13.42
CA LEU A 484 19.84 40.23 14.46
C LEU A 484 21.34 40.34 14.18
N GLY A 485 21.75 40.83 12.99
CA GLY A 485 23.15 41.01 12.61
C GLY A 485 23.90 39.72 12.31
N GLU A 486 23.16 38.69 11.96
CA GLU A 486 23.71 37.43 11.44
C GLU A 486 23.90 37.58 9.92
N ASP A 487 25.10 37.98 9.49
CA ASP A 487 25.56 37.99 8.09
C ASP A 487 26.18 36.65 7.70
#